data_b8ac9615f0e7fdb405590dfabfad12fe
#
_entry.id   b8ac9615f0e7fdb405590dfabfad12fe
#
_cell.length_a   1.000
_cell.length_b   1.000
_cell.length_c   1.000
_cell.angle_alpha   90.00
_cell.angle_beta   90.00
_cell.angle_gamma   90.00
#
_symmetry.space_group_name_H-M   'P 1'
#
loop_
_entity.id
_entity.type
_entity.pdbx_description
1 polymer ?
#
loop_
_entity_poly.entity_id
_entity_poly.type
_entity_poly.pdbx_seq_one_letter_code
_entity_poly.pdbx_strand_id
1 'polypeptide(L)'
;MDEQVIKELKEGMEPEVFKEALAFLEQKGVIRYGDFKKLKEWYRPLAFSVAGYTELEILNQFLEELKAAVEKGTTKEQFKASMDQFLEERGYDGLTPYHADLIFRQNMLTAYSVGHYQQMTDPDVMGRRKYWQYQTAGDGHVRESHAAMDGRVFPANSPVWDIWYP
;
A
#
# COMPACT_ATOMS: atom_id res chain seq x y z
N MET A 1 -15.93 -29.62 14.58
CA MET A 1 -15.31 -29.51 13.25
C MET A 1 -13.91 -30.08 13.42
N ASP A 2 -13.56 -31.06 12.62
CA ASP A 2 -12.36 -31.89 12.78
C ASP A 2 -11.11 -31.02 12.56
N GLU A 3 -10.12 -31.03 13.46
CA GLU A 3 -8.88 -30.28 13.34
C GLU A 3 -8.13 -30.58 12.03
N GLN A 4 -8.27 -31.78 11.52
CA GLN A 4 -7.72 -32.25 10.26
C GLN A 4 -8.34 -31.49 9.06
N VAL A 5 -9.66 -31.31 9.07
CA VAL A 5 -10.39 -30.56 8.03
C VAL A 5 -9.99 -29.09 8.03
N ILE A 6 -9.77 -28.51 9.22
CA ILE A 6 -9.28 -27.11 9.35
C ILE A 6 -7.85 -26.98 8.82
N LYS A 7 -7.01 -27.99 9.04
CA LYS A 7 -5.64 -28.02 8.55
C LYS A 7 -5.60 -28.16 7.02
N GLU A 8 -6.39 -29.05 6.44
CA GLU A 8 -6.50 -29.23 4.99
C GLU A 8 -7.09 -28.01 4.28
N LEU A 9 -8.07 -27.33 4.91
CA LEU A 9 -8.59 -26.06 4.40
C LEU A 9 -7.54 -24.94 4.44
N LYS A 10 -6.68 -24.90 5.47
CA LYS A 10 -5.59 -23.92 5.56
C LYS A 10 -4.45 -24.21 4.58
N GLU A 11 -4.13 -25.48 4.34
CA GLU A 11 -3.10 -25.91 3.38
C GLU A 11 -3.55 -25.74 1.91
N GLY A 12 -4.86 -25.72 1.66
CA GLY A 12 -5.44 -25.46 0.32
C GLY A 12 -5.73 -23.97 0.03
N MET A 13 -5.63 -23.10 1.01
CA MET A 13 -5.79 -21.65 0.85
C MET A 13 -4.42 -20.97 0.93
N GLU A 14 -3.63 -21.08 -0.13
CA GLU A 14 -2.54 -20.12 -0.30
C GLU A 14 -3.17 -18.70 -0.36
N PRO A 15 -2.68 -17.75 0.44
CA PRO A 15 -3.21 -16.41 0.37
C PRO A 15 -3.03 -15.90 -1.06
N GLU A 16 -4.14 -15.57 -1.70
CA GLU A 16 -4.10 -15.03 -3.07
C GLU A 16 -3.35 -13.70 -3.04
N VAL A 17 -2.20 -13.65 -3.72
CA VAL A 17 -1.38 -12.45 -3.81
C VAL A 17 -2.18 -11.36 -4.51
N PHE A 18 -2.27 -10.19 -3.89
CA PHE A 18 -2.88 -9.03 -4.54
C PHE A 18 -1.94 -8.47 -5.60
N LYS A 19 -2.04 -9.03 -6.81
CA LYS A 19 -1.10 -8.82 -7.93
C LYS A 19 -1.00 -7.36 -8.35
N GLU A 20 -2.09 -6.63 -8.37
CA GLU A 20 -2.13 -5.22 -8.76
C GLU A 20 -1.42 -4.34 -7.72
N ALA A 21 -1.57 -4.63 -6.44
CA ALA A 21 -0.85 -3.93 -5.37
C ALA A 21 0.66 -4.22 -5.44
N LEU A 22 1.04 -5.47 -5.70
CA LEU A 22 2.44 -5.85 -5.90
C LEU A 22 3.03 -5.16 -7.13
N ALA A 23 2.35 -5.21 -8.27
CA ALA A 23 2.78 -4.57 -9.51
C ALA A 23 2.97 -3.05 -9.34
N PHE A 24 2.14 -2.39 -8.53
CA PHE A 24 2.33 -0.99 -8.20
C PHE A 24 3.64 -0.73 -7.44
N LEU A 25 3.98 -1.58 -6.47
CA LEU A 25 5.26 -1.46 -5.75
C LEU A 25 6.46 -1.77 -6.65
N GLU A 26 6.34 -2.75 -7.54
CA GLU A 26 7.39 -3.14 -8.49
C GLU A 26 7.75 -2.03 -9.50
N GLN A 27 6.78 -1.18 -9.85
CA GLN A 27 6.99 -0.04 -10.75
C GLN A 27 7.74 1.12 -10.11
N LYS A 28 7.92 1.12 -8.78
CA LYS A 28 8.56 2.24 -8.08
C LYS A 28 10.07 2.27 -8.29
N GLY A 29 10.57 3.39 -8.77
CA GLY A 29 12.00 3.69 -8.81
C GLY A 29 12.49 4.24 -7.46
N VAL A 30 13.54 3.65 -6.91
CA VAL A 30 14.15 4.12 -5.66
C VAL A 30 14.99 5.36 -5.91
N ILE A 31 14.71 6.44 -5.17
CA ILE A 31 15.45 7.70 -5.25
C ILE A 31 15.73 8.28 -3.86
N ARG A 32 16.75 9.14 -3.76
CA ARG A 32 17.05 9.84 -2.51
C ARG A 32 15.95 10.84 -2.16
N TYR A 33 15.68 11.02 -0.86
CA TYR A 33 14.63 11.90 -0.38
C TYR A 33 14.79 13.37 -0.86
N GLY A 34 16.03 13.85 -0.97
CA GLY A 34 16.31 15.20 -1.52
C GLY A 34 15.86 15.37 -2.97
N ASP A 35 15.99 14.30 -3.78
CA ASP A 35 15.57 14.29 -5.17
C ASP A 35 14.06 14.04 -5.30
N PHE A 36 13.49 13.20 -4.42
CA PHE A 36 12.04 13.02 -4.32
C PHE A 36 11.29 14.33 -4.12
N LYS A 37 11.80 15.23 -3.27
CA LYS A 37 11.19 16.55 -3.04
C LYS A 37 11.14 17.43 -4.29
N LYS A 38 12.08 17.25 -5.23
CA LYS A 38 12.17 18.02 -6.48
C LYS A 38 11.27 17.45 -7.58
N LEU A 39 10.75 16.23 -7.41
CA LEU A 39 9.88 15.62 -8.39
C LEU A 39 8.58 16.39 -8.52
N LYS A 40 8.14 16.55 -9.77
CA LYS A 40 6.79 17.02 -10.06
C LYS A 40 5.78 16.01 -9.52
N GLU A 41 4.62 16.50 -9.12
CA GLU A 41 3.61 15.74 -8.38
C GLU A 41 3.23 14.43 -9.08
N TRP A 42 3.05 14.45 -10.40
CA TRP A 42 2.67 13.26 -11.17
C TRP A 42 3.74 12.16 -11.29
N TYR A 43 5.03 12.47 -10.98
CA TYR A 43 6.08 11.45 -10.93
C TYR A 43 6.25 10.81 -9.55
N ARG A 44 5.74 11.45 -8.49
CA ARG A 44 5.88 10.94 -7.11
C ARG A 44 5.30 9.55 -6.90
N PRO A 45 4.17 9.18 -7.52
CA PRO A 45 3.66 7.81 -7.39
C PRO A 45 4.61 6.73 -7.92
N LEU A 46 5.47 7.07 -8.90
CA LEU A 46 6.45 6.16 -9.50
C LEU A 46 7.78 6.12 -8.73
N ALA A 47 7.92 6.91 -7.69
CA ALA A 47 9.14 7.00 -6.90
C ALA A 47 8.93 6.44 -5.50
N PHE A 48 10.00 5.85 -4.96
CA PHE A 48 10.07 5.40 -3.58
C PHE A 48 11.22 6.09 -2.86
N SER A 49 10.96 6.59 -1.68
CA SER A 49 11.96 7.20 -0.82
C SER A 49 11.52 7.15 0.64
N VAL A 50 12.47 7.08 1.56
CA VAL A 50 12.23 7.14 3.00
C VAL A 50 13.06 8.27 3.58
N ALA A 51 12.42 9.17 4.33
CA ALA A 51 13.11 10.27 5.00
C ALA A 51 14.09 9.73 6.04
N GLY A 52 15.28 10.35 6.12
CA GLY A 52 16.35 9.94 7.03
C GLY A 52 17.35 8.95 6.43
N TYR A 53 17.06 8.35 5.28
CA TYR A 53 17.96 7.44 4.59
C TYR A 53 18.37 8.00 3.23
N THR A 54 19.67 7.95 2.92
CA THR A 54 20.25 8.47 1.68
C THR A 54 20.89 7.37 0.82
N GLU A 55 21.18 6.23 1.41
CA GLU A 55 21.79 5.10 0.71
C GLU A 55 20.73 4.32 -0.08
N LEU A 56 20.99 4.17 -1.38
CA LEU A 56 20.04 3.50 -2.27
C LEU A 56 19.85 2.01 -1.91
N GLU A 57 20.88 1.37 -1.35
CA GLU A 57 20.78 0.00 -0.88
C GLU A 57 19.75 -0.14 0.26
N ILE A 58 19.78 0.78 1.23
CA ILE A 58 18.81 0.79 2.34
C ILE A 58 17.39 1.07 1.82
N LEU A 59 17.25 2.04 0.91
CA LEU A 59 15.95 2.35 0.32
C LEU A 59 15.40 1.19 -0.53
N ASN A 60 16.27 0.47 -1.26
CA ASN A 60 15.86 -0.74 -1.96
C ASN A 60 15.40 -1.82 -0.99
N GLN A 61 16.11 -2.05 0.13
CA GLN A 61 15.69 -3.04 1.11
C GLN A 61 14.31 -2.72 1.70
N PHE A 62 14.03 -1.46 2.02
CA PHE A 62 12.68 -1.05 2.43
C PHE A 62 11.61 -1.42 1.41
N LEU A 63 11.89 -1.17 0.13
CA LEU A 63 10.94 -1.49 -0.93
C LEU A 63 10.75 -2.99 -1.10
N GLU A 64 11.81 -3.79 -1.03
CA GLU A 64 11.73 -5.25 -1.11
C GLU A 64 10.96 -5.86 0.06
N GLU A 65 11.14 -5.35 1.29
CA GLU A 65 10.36 -5.79 2.45
C GLU A 65 8.87 -5.43 2.33
N LEU A 66 8.54 -4.29 1.73
CA LEU A 66 7.15 -3.91 1.44
C LEU A 66 6.53 -4.80 0.35
N LYS A 67 7.28 -5.15 -0.69
CA LYS A 67 6.84 -6.13 -1.70
C LYS A 67 6.59 -7.50 -1.08
N ALA A 68 7.51 -7.97 -0.23
CA ALA A 68 7.36 -9.22 0.49
C ALA A 68 6.11 -9.21 1.40
N ALA A 69 5.75 -8.05 1.96
CA ALA A 69 4.55 -7.92 2.76
C ALA A 69 3.27 -8.11 1.94
N VAL A 70 3.22 -7.61 0.70
CA VAL A 70 2.09 -7.86 -0.22
C VAL A 70 2.08 -9.32 -0.70
N GLU A 71 3.24 -9.87 -1.05
CA GLU A 71 3.37 -11.19 -1.65
C GLU A 71 3.15 -12.32 -0.65
N LYS A 72 3.72 -12.19 0.57
CA LYS A 72 3.78 -13.26 1.58
C LYS A 72 2.89 -12.99 2.79
N GLY A 73 2.20 -11.84 2.84
CA GLY A 73 1.41 -11.44 4.00
C GLY A 73 2.24 -11.10 5.23
N THR A 74 3.47 -10.60 5.04
CA THR A 74 4.37 -10.23 6.15
C THR A 74 3.73 -9.15 7.02
N THR A 75 3.74 -9.35 8.34
CA THR A 75 3.18 -8.37 9.28
C THR A 75 4.11 -7.17 9.47
N LYS A 76 3.57 -6.09 10.02
CA LYS A 76 4.37 -4.90 10.38
C LYS A 76 5.50 -5.23 11.35
N GLU A 77 5.25 -6.11 12.31
CA GLU A 77 6.22 -6.56 13.29
C GLU A 77 7.39 -7.32 12.63
N GLN A 78 7.06 -8.20 11.68
CA GLN A 78 8.06 -8.93 10.89
C GLN A 78 8.85 -7.99 9.98
N PHE A 79 8.19 -7.06 9.30
CA PHE A 79 8.83 -5.99 8.52
C PHE A 79 9.81 -5.20 9.37
N LYS A 80 9.39 -4.76 10.57
CA LYS A 80 10.26 -4.02 11.48
C LYS A 80 11.47 -4.86 11.90
N ALA A 81 11.27 -6.12 12.30
CA ALA A 81 12.35 -6.99 12.75
C ALA A 81 13.39 -7.25 11.64
N SER A 82 12.94 -7.48 10.40
CA SER A 82 13.82 -7.65 9.24
C SER A 82 14.62 -6.38 8.95
N MET A 83 13.96 -5.21 8.96
CA MET A 83 14.63 -3.94 8.72
C MET A 83 15.60 -3.57 9.84
N ASP A 84 15.27 -3.83 11.12
CA ASP A 84 16.17 -3.57 12.25
C ASP A 84 17.46 -4.39 12.10
N GLN A 85 17.35 -5.68 11.83
CA GLN A 85 18.53 -6.53 11.59
C GLN A 85 19.38 -5.99 10.43
N PHE A 86 18.76 -5.65 9.32
CA PHE A 86 19.47 -5.14 8.13
C PHE A 86 20.19 -3.80 8.40
N LEU A 87 19.56 -2.91 9.16
CA LEU A 87 20.11 -1.61 9.54
C LEU A 87 21.27 -1.74 10.55
N GLU A 88 21.09 -2.58 11.57
CA GLU A 88 22.11 -2.83 12.60
C GLU A 88 23.38 -3.45 12.01
N GLU A 89 23.26 -4.39 11.07
CA GLU A 89 24.41 -4.98 10.36
C GLU A 89 25.24 -3.92 9.59
N ARG A 90 24.65 -2.75 9.30
CA ARG A 90 25.29 -1.62 8.61
C ARG A 90 25.66 -0.47 9.54
N GLY A 91 25.50 -0.65 10.85
CA GLY A 91 25.86 0.34 11.86
C GLY A 91 24.84 1.48 11.99
N TYR A 92 23.61 1.28 11.53
CA TYR A 92 22.50 2.18 11.78
C TYR A 92 21.69 1.73 13.00
N ASP A 93 21.03 2.67 13.65
CA ASP A 93 20.02 2.34 14.64
C ASP A 93 18.79 1.70 13.96
N GLY A 94 18.15 0.76 14.66
CA GLY A 94 16.91 0.16 14.21
C GLY A 94 15.76 1.18 14.12
N LEU A 95 14.65 0.79 13.50
CA LEU A 95 13.47 1.63 13.33
C LEU A 95 12.77 1.85 14.68
N THR A 96 12.40 3.08 14.97
CA THR A 96 11.43 3.33 16.04
C THR A 96 10.08 2.69 15.66
N PRO A 97 9.28 2.25 16.66
CA PRO A 97 7.95 1.69 16.39
C PRO A 97 7.07 2.63 15.53
N TYR A 98 7.18 3.95 15.76
CA TYR A 98 6.46 4.97 14.99
C TYR A 98 6.91 5.01 13.52
N HIS A 99 8.22 5.02 13.26
CA HIS A 99 8.75 5.02 11.88
C HIS A 99 8.38 3.74 11.13
N ALA A 100 8.49 2.59 11.77
CA ALA A 100 8.10 1.32 11.17
C ALA A 100 6.60 1.32 10.80
N ASP A 101 5.73 1.79 11.71
CA ASP A 101 4.29 1.91 11.46
C ASP A 101 4.00 2.87 10.31
N LEU A 102 4.63 4.03 10.31
CA LEU A 102 4.41 5.05 9.28
C LEU A 102 4.79 4.54 7.88
N ILE A 103 6.00 3.98 7.75
CA ILE A 103 6.51 3.47 6.46
C ILE A 103 5.63 2.32 5.97
N PHE A 104 5.40 1.33 6.83
CA PHE A 104 4.62 0.15 6.48
C PHE A 104 3.20 0.52 6.09
N ARG A 105 2.48 1.19 6.99
CA ARG A 105 1.05 1.50 6.81
C ARG A 105 0.80 2.39 5.59
N GLN A 106 1.58 3.46 5.41
CA GLN A 106 1.36 4.36 4.27
C GLN A 106 1.59 3.66 2.93
N ASN A 107 2.66 2.88 2.82
CA ASN A 107 2.95 2.19 1.56
C ASN A 107 1.96 1.05 1.28
N MET A 108 1.59 0.28 2.31
CA MET A 108 0.61 -0.78 2.16
C MET A 108 -0.77 -0.24 1.78
N LEU A 109 -1.27 0.79 2.49
CA LEU A 109 -2.55 1.41 2.16
C LEU A 109 -2.55 1.96 0.73
N THR A 110 -1.48 2.66 0.33
CA THR A 110 -1.38 3.19 -1.03
C THR A 110 -1.36 2.06 -2.07
N ALA A 111 -0.57 1.01 -1.86
CA ALA A 111 -0.50 -0.11 -2.79
C ALA A 111 -1.84 -0.82 -2.94
N TYR A 112 -2.53 -1.09 -1.83
CA TYR A 112 -3.86 -1.72 -1.84
C TYR A 112 -4.92 -0.80 -2.47
N SER A 113 -4.90 0.51 -2.20
CA SER A 113 -5.82 1.46 -2.83
C SER A 113 -5.64 1.52 -4.34
N VAL A 114 -4.39 1.62 -4.82
CA VAL A 114 -4.09 1.62 -6.26
C VAL A 114 -4.49 0.29 -6.91
N GLY A 115 -4.14 -0.84 -6.29
CA GLY A 115 -4.52 -2.16 -6.81
C GLY A 115 -6.04 -2.32 -6.87
N HIS A 116 -6.76 -1.90 -5.84
CA HIS A 116 -8.21 -1.93 -5.84
C HIS A 116 -8.82 -1.03 -6.91
N TYR A 117 -8.25 0.16 -7.13
CA TYR A 117 -8.67 1.04 -8.22
C TYR A 117 -8.49 0.39 -9.59
N GLN A 118 -7.36 -0.28 -9.82
CA GLN A 118 -7.10 -1.00 -11.07
C GLN A 118 -8.14 -2.11 -11.30
N GLN A 119 -8.47 -2.89 -10.29
CA GLN A 119 -9.54 -3.90 -10.38
C GLN A 119 -10.90 -3.27 -10.65
N MET A 120 -11.22 -2.17 -9.96
CA MET A 120 -12.52 -1.51 -10.13
C MET A 120 -12.67 -0.83 -11.51
N THR A 121 -11.57 -0.41 -12.13
CA THR A 121 -11.55 0.20 -13.48
C THR A 121 -11.40 -0.81 -14.60
N ASP A 122 -11.25 -2.11 -14.30
CA ASP A 122 -11.28 -3.16 -15.30
C ASP A 122 -12.61 -3.11 -16.10
N PRO A 123 -12.57 -3.18 -17.45
CA PRO A 123 -13.76 -3.06 -18.28
C PRO A 123 -14.87 -4.05 -17.94
N ASP A 124 -14.51 -5.28 -17.57
CA ASP A 124 -15.50 -6.31 -17.20
C ASP A 124 -16.17 -6.01 -15.85
N VAL A 125 -15.42 -5.43 -14.90
CA VAL A 125 -15.94 -4.99 -13.61
C VAL A 125 -16.83 -3.75 -13.80
N MET A 126 -16.37 -2.74 -14.54
CA MET A 126 -17.14 -1.52 -14.83
C MET A 126 -18.43 -1.84 -15.60
N GLY A 127 -18.41 -2.82 -16.49
CA GLY A 127 -19.61 -3.28 -17.20
C GLY A 127 -20.71 -3.81 -16.27
N ARG A 128 -20.33 -4.38 -15.13
CA ARG A 128 -21.25 -4.95 -14.12
C ARG A 128 -21.55 -3.98 -12.97
N ARG A 129 -20.56 -3.15 -12.56
CA ARG A 129 -20.64 -2.19 -11.44
C ARG A 129 -20.64 -0.77 -11.97
N LYS A 130 -21.75 -0.34 -12.50
CA LYS A 130 -21.91 0.96 -13.18
C LYS A 130 -21.87 2.18 -12.26
N TYR A 131 -22.03 1.99 -10.97
CA TYR A 131 -22.05 3.03 -9.95
C TYR A 131 -21.16 2.65 -8.77
N TRP A 132 -20.43 3.63 -8.26
CA TRP A 132 -19.63 3.50 -7.04
C TRP A 132 -20.15 4.47 -5.98
N GLN A 133 -20.05 4.05 -4.74
CA GLN A 133 -20.40 4.88 -3.60
C GLN A 133 -19.11 5.30 -2.88
N TYR A 134 -18.99 6.61 -2.60
CA TYR A 134 -17.92 7.10 -1.75
C TYR A 134 -18.25 6.76 -0.30
N GLN A 135 -17.31 6.18 0.43
CA GLN A 135 -17.50 5.79 1.81
C GLN A 135 -16.26 6.15 2.63
N THR A 136 -16.46 6.87 3.72
CA THR A 136 -15.40 7.21 4.66
C THR A 136 -15.28 6.16 5.77
N ALA A 137 -14.24 6.27 6.60
CA ALA A 137 -14.11 5.44 7.80
C ALA A 137 -15.20 5.70 8.85
N GLY A 138 -15.93 6.81 8.74
CA GLY A 138 -17.01 7.18 9.64
C GLY A 138 -16.55 7.52 11.06
N ASP A 139 -15.28 7.78 11.27
CA ASP A 139 -14.70 8.13 12.57
C ASP A 139 -14.48 9.65 12.72
N GLY A 140 -14.07 10.09 13.92
CA GLY A 140 -13.83 11.50 14.23
C GLY A 140 -12.60 12.12 13.55
N HIS A 141 -11.85 11.35 12.73
CA HIS A 141 -10.67 11.81 12.00
C HIS A 141 -10.95 12.11 10.53
N VAL A 142 -12.19 11.88 10.07
CA VAL A 142 -12.59 12.18 8.69
C VAL A 142 -12.58 13.69 8.47
N ARG A 143 -11.85 14.14 7.45
CA ARG A 143 -11.82 15.57 7.06
C ARG A 143 -13.21 16.00 6.56
N GLU A 144 -13.61 17.24 6.82
CA GLU A 144 -14.92 17.78 6.44
C GLU A 144 -15.25 17.59 4.94
N SER A 145 -14.27 17.78 4.06
CA SER A 145 -14.43 17.56 2.63
C SER A 145 -14.76 16.11 2.28
N HIS A 146 -14.15 15.14 2.96
CA HIS A 146 -14.46 13.71 2.78
C HIS A 146 -15.80 13.35 3.43
N ALA A 147 -16.11 13.90 4.60
CA ALA A 147 -17.42 13.72 5.25
C ALA A 147 -18.56 14.22 4.36
N ALA A 148 -18.37 15.33 3.63
CA ALA A 148 -19.35 15.85 2.69
C ALA A 148 -19.59 14.95 1.46
N MET A 149 -18.65 14.04 1.16
CA MET A 149 -18.78 13.07 0.07
C MET A 149 -19.35 11.74 0.52
N ASP A 150 -19.38 11.48 1.83
CA ASP A 150 -19.81 10.20 2.38
C ASP A 150 -21.21 9.80 1.93
N GLY A 151 -21.36 8.55 1.53
CA GLY A 151 -22.60 7.99 1.03
C GLY A 151 -23.02 8.42 -0.37
N ARG A 152 -22.34 9.39 -1.00
CA ARG A 152 -22.67 9.82 -2.36
C ARG A 152 -22.33 8.75 -3.39
N VAL A 153 -23.22 8.62 -4.38
CA VAL A 153 -23.11 7.62 -5.47
C VAL A 153 -22.90 8.34 -6.80
N PHE A 154 -21.91 7.91 -7.56
CA PHE A 154 -21.59 8.46 -8.88
C PHE A 154 -21.41 7.33 -9.90
N PRO A 155 -21.59 7.59 -11.21
CA PRO A 155 -21.21 6.64 -12.24
C PRO A 155 -19.74 6.23 -12.10
N ALA A 156 -19.43 4.97 -12.38
CA ALA A 156 -18.06 4.46 -12.26
C ALA A 156 -17.04 5.18 -13.15
N ASN A 157 -17.50 5.73 -14.28
CA ASN A 157 -16.70 6.53 -15.22
C ASN A 157 -16.74 8.04 -14.93
N SER A 158 -17.24 8.46 -13.78
CA SER A 158 -17.31 9.89 -13.43
C SER A 158 -15.92 10.47 -13.16
N PRO A 159 -15.59 11.68 -13.68
CA PRO A 159 -14.36 12.38 -13.37
C PRO A 159 -14.17 12.70 -11.88
N VAL A 160 -15.21 12.57 -11.07
CA VAL A 160 -15.11 12.73 -9.62
C VAL A 160 -14.10 11.77 -9.01
N TRP A 161 -13.94 10.59 -9.59
CA TRP A 161 -13.00 9.57 -9.09
C TRP A 161 -11.54 9.89 -9.37
N ASP A 162 -11.24 10.78 -10.32
CA ASP A 162 -9.87 11.27 -10.56
C ASP A 162 -9.36 12.15 -9.39
N ILE A 163 -10.28 12.67 -8.59
CA ILE A 163 -9.98 13.57 -7.46
C ILE A 163 -10.22 12.87 -6.12
N TRP A 164 -11.27 12.07 -6.02
CA TRP A 164 -11.79 11.54 -4.76
C TRP A 164 -11.52 10.05 -4.55
N TYR A 165 -10.89 9.38 -5.48
CA TYR A 165 -10.45 8.01 -5.22
C TYR A 165 -9.27 8.03 -4.25
N PRO A 166 -9.31 7.24 -3.14
CA PRO A 166 -8.27 7.23 -2.11
C PRO A 166 -6.95 6.62 -2.57
#